data_d0bd371cac19c13a09f4a8aac74a8e92
#
_entry.id   d0bd371cac19c13a09f4a8aac74a8e92
#
_cell.length_a   1.000
_cell.length_b   1.000
_cell.length_c   1.000
_cell.angle_alpha   90.00
_cell.angle_beta   90.00
_cell.angle_gamma   90.00
#
_symmetry.space_group_name_H-M   'P 1'
#
loop_
_entity.id
_entity.type
_entity.pdbx_description
1 polymer ?
#
loop_
_entity_poly.entity_id
_entity_poly.type
_entity_poly.pdbx_seq_one_letter_code
_entity_poly.pdbx_strand_id
1 'polypeptide(L)'
;MPTQNDIAKHFRSLHQPGNPLILTNVYDAATASIISSLPTAPAIATGSYAIAATIGVDDNALTKTQNLTAIAAIAASVRTTNPTKPLTVDVQDGHGDASELADTIKQVIALGAVGCNLEDMDATGVLRSVDEAAARVAVAVQAAQAAGVPDFVVNARTDVLLTENGTVEEAIERGKAFLKAGATTVFVWGGPSGRGVSSTEVTRLVDALGGMVNVKMNLREGFLGVKEIRALGVARISVGPELWRTAMKAFTERAEQVLAM
;
A
#
# COMPACT_ATOMS: atom_id res chain seq x y z
N MET A 1 10.80 22.16 -12.05
CA MET A 1 10.53 20.84 -11.42
C MET A 1 9.13 20.42 -11.83
N PRO A 2 8.84 19.12 -11.98
CA PRO A 2 7.48 18.65 -12.25
C PRO A 2 6.54 19.06 -11.11
N THR A 3 5.27 19.28 -11.44
CA THR A 3 4.22 19.46 -10.43
C THR A 3 3.96 18.16 -9.68
N GLN A 4 3.29 18.23 -8.54
CA GLN A 4 2.91 17.01 -7.81
C GLN A 4 1.98 16.12 -8.65
N ASN A 5 1.10 16.71 -9.47
CA ASN A 5 0.26 15.94 -10.37
C ASN A 5 1.07 15.28 -11.51
N ASP A 6 2.13 15.90 -12.02
CA ASP A 6 3.01 15.25 -13.00
C ASP A 6 3.68 14.00 -12.41
N ILE A 7 4.09 14.08 -11.12
CA ILE A 7 4.63 12.93 -10.38
C ILE A 7 3.55 11.85 -10.19
N ALA A 8 2.31 12.24 -9.87
CA ALA A 8 1.19 11.32 -9.74
C ALA A 8 0.87 10.62 -11.07
N LYS A 9 0.86 11.37 -12.17
CA LYS A 9 0.66 10.85 -13.53
C LYS A 9 1.75 9.86 -13.93
N HIS A 10 3.01 10.20 -13.64
CA HIS A 10 4.12 9.26 -13.82
C HIS A 10 3.92 8.01 -12.97
N PHE A 11 3.60 8.15 -11.67
CA PHE A 11 3.36 7.02 -10.78
C PHE A 11 2.24 6.10 -11.27
N ARG A 12 1.12 6.69 -11.74
CA ARG A 12 0.02 5.94 -12.33
C ARG A 12 0.48 5.13 -13.55
N SER A 13 1.32 5.69 -14.43
CA SER A 13 1.81 5.02 -15.64
C SER A 13 2.73 3.83 -15.37
N LEU A 14 3.29 3.71 -14.17
CA LEU A 14 4.11 2.57 -13.76
C LEU A 14 3.29 1.29 -13.47
N HIS A 15 1.97 1.41 -13.30
CA HIS A 15 1.10 0.27 -13.02
C HIS A 15 0.70 -0.42 -14.34
N GLN A 16 1.51 -1.38 -14.79
CA GLN A 16 1.34 -2.06 -16.07
C GLN A 16 1.15 -3.57 -15.86
N PRO A 17 0.01 -4.15 -16.27
CA PRO A 17 -0.19 -5.59 -16.24
C PRO A 17 0.94 -6.35 -16.96
N GLY A 18 1.47 -7.39 -16.31
CA GLY A 18 2.60 -8.17 -16.83
C GLY A 18 3.98 -7.52 -16.71
N ASN A 19 4.05 -6.22 -16.41
CA ASN A 19 5.29 -5.52 -16.06
C ASN A 19 5.11 -4.74 -14.76
N PRO A 20 4.91 -5.43 -13.62
CA PRO A 20 4.45 -4.83 -12.38
C PRO A 20 5.44 -3.85 -11.78
N LEU A 21 4.90 -2.75 -11.24
CA LEU A 21 5.60 -1.90 -10.32
C LEU A 21 5.90 -2.66 -9.01
N ILE A 22 7.17 -2.76 -8.64
CA ILE A 22 7.58 -3.36 -7.36
C ILE A 22 7.81 -2.25 -6.35
N LEU A 23 7.08 -2.31 -5.23
CA LEU A 23 7.17 -1.34 -4.15
C LEU A 23 7.76 -1.96 -2.89
N THR A 24 8.91 -1.44 -2.49
CA THR A 24 9.53 -1.69 -1.19
C THR A 24 8.94 -0.73 -0.17
N ASN A 25 8.41 -1.27 0.93
CA ASN A 25 7.79 -0.46 1.95
C ASN A 25 8.82 0.06 2.95
N VAL A 26 8.74 1.37 3.21
CA VAL A 26 9.55 2.09 4.21
C VAL A 26 8.67 2.44 5.41
N TYR A 27 9.29 2.71 6.55
CA TYR A 27 8.57 2.93 7.81
C TYR A 27 9.12 4.08 8.66
N ASP A 28 10.26 4.66 8.23
CA ASP A 28 10.88 5.82 8.86
C ASP A 28 11.70 6.64 7.84
N ALA A 29 12.24 7.77 8.28
CA ALA A 29 13.03 8.67 7.45
C ALA A 29 14.35 8.02 6.96
N ALA A 30 14.96 7.13 7.75
CA ALA A 30 16.22 6.48 7.39
C ALA A 30 16.01 5.47 6.25
N THR A 31 15.01 4.59 6.38
CA THR A 31 14.66 3.64 5.32
C THR A 31 14.15 4.34 4.07
N ALA A 32 13.41 5.45 4.22
CA ALA A 32 13.00 6.29 3.10
C ALA A 32 14.19 6.89 2.34
N SER A 33 15.22 7.40 3.03
CA SER A 33 16.44 7.90 2.41
C SER A 33 17.15 6.79 1.61
N ILE A 34 17.30 5.60 2.21
CA ILE A 34 17.94 4.46 1.55
C ILE A 34 17.20 4.12 0.24
N ILE A 35 15.89 3.88 0.30
CA ILE A 35 15.12 3.49 -0.88
C ILE A 35 15.06 4.64 -1.91
N SER A 36 14.98 5.90 -1.46
CA SER A 36 14.99 7.07 -2.35
C SER A 36 16.27 7.17 -3.17
N SER A 37 17.41 6.78 -2.61
CA SER A 37 18.72 6.84 -3.27
C SER A 37 18.93 5.71 -4.29
N LEU A 38 18.14 4.63 -4.24
CA LEU A 38 18.27 3.51 -5.17
C LEU A 38 17.71 3.87 -6.56
N PRO A 39 18.53 3.82 -7.63
CA PRO A 39 18.04 4.04 -9.01
C PRO A 39 17.01 3.01 -9.45
N THR A 40 17.08 1.80 -8.90
CA THR A 40 16.18 0.68 -9.22
C THR A 40 14.83 0.76 -8.50
N ALA A 41 14.65 1.67 -7.53
CA ALA A 41 13.38 1.90 -6.86
C ALA A 41 12.60 3.00 -7.62
N PRO A 42 11.58 2.67 -8.43
CA PRO A 42 10.87 3.65 -9.24
C PRO A 42 9.91 4.51 -8.41
N ALA A 43 9.49 4.03 -7.25
CA ALA A 43 8.62 4.71 -6.30
C ALA A 43 8.83 4.15 -4.88
N ILE A 44 8.23 4.82 -3.90
CA ILE A 44 8.32 4.46 -2.47
C ILE A 44 6.91 4.24 -1.94
N ALA A 45 6.75 3.22 -1.10
CA ALA A 45 5.52 2.97 -0.37
C ALA A 45 5.77 2.97 1.14
N THR A 46 4.83 3.47 1.94
CA THR A 46 4.82 3.21 3.39
C THR A 46 4.04 1.94 3.71
N GLY A 47 4.10 1.48 4.96
CA GLY A 47 3.29 0.39 5.47
C GLY A 47 2.96 0.63 6.93
N SER A 48 1.66 0.67 7.26
CA SER A 48 1.13 0.97 8.59
C SER A 48 1.68 0.04 9.67
N TYR A 49 1.73 -1.26 9.40
CA TYR A 49 2.26 -2.25 10.33
C TYR A 49 3.68 -1.94 10.82
N ALA A 50 4.58 -1.60 9.90
CA ALA A 50 5.96 -1.30 10.28
C ALA A 50 6.10 0.07 10.94
N ILE A 51 5.30 1.07 10.53
CA ILE A 51 5.20 2.37 11.22
C ILE A 51 4.72 2.18 12.66
N ALA A 52 3.63 1.44 12.87
CA ALA A 52 3.09 1.15 14.20
C ALA A 52 4.15 0.46 15.10
N ALA A 53 4.86 -0.53 14.55
CA ALA A 53 5.91 -1.22 15.25
C ALA A 53 7.07 -0.31 15.69
N THR A 54 7.44 0.73 14.91
CA THR A 54 8.51 1.67 15.29
C THR A 54 8.16 2.54 16.49
N ILE A 55 6.87 2.71 16.78
CA ILE A 55 6.39 3.50 17.92
C ILE A 55 5.77 2.64 19.03
N GLY A 56 5.90 1.31 18.92
CA GLY A 56 5.51 0.36 19.95
C GLY A 56 4.00 0.17 20.13
N VAL A 57 3.22 0.34 19.05
CA VAL A 57 1.77 0.08 19.06
C VAL A 57 1.41 -1.00 18.04
N ASP A 58 0.24 -1.63 18.24
CA ASP A 58 -0.32 -2.55 17.26
C ASP A 58 -0.81 -1.78 16.01
N ASP A 59 -0.81 -2.45 14.86
CA ASP A 59 -1.24 -1.86 13.59
C ASP A 59 -2.66 -1.26 13.67
N ASN A 60 -3.60 -2.00 14.26
CA ASN A 60 -4.98 -1.55 14.46
C ASN A 60 -5.13 -0.42 15.50
N ALA A 61 -4.10 -0.16 16.31
CA ALA A 61 -4.07 0.92 17.28
C ALA A 61 -3.35 2.18 16.77
N LEU A 62 -2.82 2.14 15.55
CA LEU A 62 -2.15 3.28 14.93
C LEU A 62 -3.16 4.38 14.63
N THR A 63 -3.03 5.51 15.33
CA THR A 63 -3.93 6.65 15.13
C THR A 63 -3.57 7.46 13.89
N LYS A 64 -4.55 8.18 13.33
CA LYS A 64 -4.35 9.14 12.22
C LYS A 64 -3.16 10.07 12.47
N THR A 65 -3.09 10.68 13.66
CA THR A 65 -2.02 11.62 14.01
C THR A 65 -0.64 10.96 14.01
N GLN A 66 -0.52 9.77 14.58
CA GLN A 66 0.74 9.02 14.60
C GLN A 66 1.18 8.63 13.18
N ASN A 67 0.25 8.13 12.36
CA ASN A 67 0.53 7.75 10.98
C ASN A 67 0.98 8.98 10.15
N LEU A 68 0.24 10.09 10.22
CA LEU A 68 0.60 11.33 9.52
C LEU A 68 1.94 11.91 9.98
N THR A 69 2.28 11.80 11.26
CA THR A 69 3.59 12.22 11.79
C THR A 69 4.72 11.40 11.18
N ALA A 70 4.58 10.09 11.10
CA ALA A 70 5.55 9.20 10.46
C ALA A 70 5.67 9.51 8.95
N ILE A 71 4.53 9.64 8.27
CA ILE A 71 4.49 10.00 6.83
C ILE A 71 5.18 11.34 6.58
N ALA A 72 5.01 12.34 7.46
CA ALA A 72 5.67 13.64 7.32
C ALA A 72 7.20 13.52 7.36
N ALA A 73 7.74 12.73 8.29
CA ALA A 73 9.18 12.46 8.38
C ALA A 73 9.71 11.71 7.15
N ILE A 74 8.98 10.69 6.68
CA ILE A 74 9.29 9.95 5.46
C ILE A 74 9.29 10.88 4.24
N ALA A 75 8.23 11.66 4.06
CA ALA A 75 8.08 12.60 2.95
C ALA A 75 9.19 13.68 2.92
N ALA A 76 9.59 14.17 4.10
CA ALA A 76 10.72 15.11 4.21
C ALA A 76 12.03 14.46 3.75
N SER A 77 12.29 13.22 4.13
CA SER A 77 13.45 12.44 3.70
C SER A 77 13.44 12.20 2.18
N VAL A 78 12.30 11.83 1.61
CA VAL A 78 12.15 11.63 0.15
C VAL A 78 12.44 12.93 -0.59
N ARG A 79 11.85 14.07 -0.18
CA ARG A 79 12.09 15.38 -0.80
C ARG A 79 13.56 15.79 -0.80
N THR A 80 14.28 15.49 0.28
CA THR A 80 15.70 15.81 0.41
C THR A 80 16.56 14.93 -0.48
N THR A 81 16.23 13.64 -0.61
CA THR A 81 17.06 12.65 -1.33
C THR A 81 16.74 12.61 -2.82
N ASN A 82 15.45 12.59 -3.17
CA ASN A 82 14.98 12.57 -4.56
C ASN A 82 13.56 13.18 -4.67
N PRO A 83 13.45 14.50 -4.88
CA PRO A 83 12.18 15.23 -4.84
C PRO A 83 11.17 14.84 -5.93
N THR A 84 11.59 14.10 -6.95
CA THR A 84 10.72 13.64 -8.05
C THR A 84 10.28 12.20 -7.90
N LYS A 85 10.78 11.48 -6.89
CA LYS A 85 10.41 10.07 -6.67
C LYS A 85 9.01 9.98 -6.09
N PRO A 86 8.07 9.25 -6.73
CA PRO A 86 6.72 9.12 -6.24
C PRO A 86 6.67 8.47 -4.85
N LEU A 87 5.85 9.03 -3.95
CA LEU A 87 5.55 8.48 -2.62
C LEU A 87 4.07 8.08 -2.58
N THR A 88 3.77 6.80 -2.29
CA THR A 88 2.44 6.31 -1.95
C THR A 88 2.41 5.91 -0.47
N VAL A 89 1.31 6.19 0.22
CA VAL A 89 1.23 6.02 1.66
C VAL A 89 0.11 5.05 2.05
N ASP A 90 0.30 4.33 3.12
CA ASP A 90 -0.73 3.48 3.71
C ASP A 90 -1.57 4.32 4.67
N VAL A 91 -2.84 4.49 4.37
CA VAL A 91 -3.78 5.25 5.20
C VAL A 91 -4.78 4.34 5.91
N GLN A 92 -4.51 3.02 5.92
CA GLN A 92 -5.41 2.02 6.49
C GLN A 92 -6.83 2.19 5.91
N ASP A 93 -7.87 2.23 6.73
CA ASP A 93 -9.25 2.49 6.30
C ASP A 93 -9.58 3.98 6.11
N GLY A 94 -8.61 4.87 6.27
CA GLY A 94 -8.79 6.34 6.19
C GLY A 94 -9.06 7.00 7.53
N HIS A 95 -9.04 6.24 8.63
CA HIS A 95 -9.15 6.67 10.04
C HIS A 95 -10.49 7.37 10.39
N GLY A 96 -11.62 6.77 10.02
CA GLY A 96 -12.93 7.26 10.41
C GLY A 96 -13.95 7.29 9.28
N ASP A 97 -14.89 8.24 9.34
CA ASP A 97 -15.95 8.38 8.37
C ASP A 97 -15.47 8.96 7.01
N ALA A 98 -16.38 9.23 6.10
CA ALA A 98 -16.06 9.76 4.77
C ALA A 98 -15.41 11.16 4.82
N SER A 99 -15.79 11.99 5.80
CA SER A 99 -15.21 13.33 6.00
C SER A 99 -13.78 13.23 6.51
N GLU A 100 -13.53 12.34 7.47
CA GLU A 100 -12.21 12.06 8.01
C GLU A 100 -11.28 11.46 6.94
N LEU A 101 -11.79 10.56 6.10
CA LEU A 101 -11.06 10.03 4.96
C LEU A 101 -10.68 11.15 3.98
N ALA A 102 -11.62 12.02 3.61
CA ALA A 102 -11.33 13.13 2.70
C ALA A 102 -10.26 14.07 3.26
N ASP A 103 -10.30 14.34 4.57
CA ASP A 103 -9.30 15.14 5.27
C ASP A 103 -7.94 14.41 5.31
N THR A 104 -7.92 13.11 5.58
CA THR A 104 -6.69 12.29 5.54
C THR A 104 -6.02 12.36 4.16
N ILE A 105 -6.79 12.21 3.07
CA ILE A 105 -6.26 12.32 1.70
C ILE A 105 -5.68 13.71 1.42
N LYS A 106 -6.36 14.78 1.83
CA LYS A 106 -5.83 16.15 1.68
C LYS A 106 -4.52 16.35 2.45
N GLN A 107 -4.43 15.83 3.67
CA GLN A 107 -3.23 15.94 4.50
C GLN A 107 -2.05 15.18 3.89
N VAL A 108 -2.22 13.94 3.44
CA VAL A 108 -1.12 13.18 2.81
C VAL A 108 -0.67 13.81 1.50
N ILE A 109 -1.58 14.41 0.72
CA ILE A 109 -1.24 15.18 -0.48
C ILE A 109 -0.43 16.43 -0.10
N ALA A 110 -0.81 17.16 0.94
CA ALA A 110 -0.05 18.31 1.43
C ALA A 110 1.37 17.92 1.88
N LEU A 111 1.57 16.68 2.35
CA LEU A 111 2.89 16.14 2.68
C LEU A 111 3.69 15.70 1.43
N GLY A 112 3.07 15.62 0.24
CA GLY A 112 3.73 15.28 -1.02
C GLY A 112 3.42 13.87 -1.54
N ALA A 113 2.50 13.13 -0.92
CA ALA A 113 2.07 11.84 -1.44
C ALA A 113 1.31 11.98 -2.77
N VAL A 114 1.49 11.01 -3.66
CA VAL A 114 0.84 10.92 -4.97
C VAL A 114 -0.02 9.65 -5.13
N GLY A 115 -0.18 8.90 -4.06
CA GLY A 115 -1.05 7.73 -3.99
C GLY A 115 -1.23 7.22 -2.57
N CYS A 116 -2.20 6.34 -2.38
CA CYS A 116 -2.43 5.66 -1.11
C CYS A 116 -2.86 4.19 -1.29
N ASN A 117 -2.69 3.39 -0.23
CA ASN A 117 -3.51 2.22 0.03
C ASN A 117 -4.72 2.66 0.85
N LEU A 118 -5.90 2.13 0.53
CA LEU A 118 -7.14 2.34 1.26
C LEU A 118 -7.83 0.98 1.47
N GLU A 119 -8.12 0.64 2.72
CA GLU A 119 -8.68 -0.66 3.12
C GLU A 119 -10.22 -0.59 3.27
N ASP A 120 -10.88 -1.72 2.99
CA ASP A 120 -12.32 -1.87 3.13
C ASP A 120 -12.78 -2.45 4.48
N MET A 121 -11.83 -2.89 5.33
CA MET A 121 -12.09 -3.30 6.70
C MET A 121 -11.77 -2.15 7.65
N ASP A 122 -12.64 -1.89 8.61
CA ASP A 122 -12.41 -0.84 9.60
C ASP A 122 -11.47 -1.31 10.74
N ALA A 123 -11.05 -0.36 11.58
CA ALA A 123 -10.15 -0.64 12.69
C ALA A 123 -10.73 -1.62 13.74
N THR A 124 -12.04 -1.87 13.74
CA THR A 124 -12.70 -2.86 14.61
C THR A 124 -12.76 -4.26 13.98
N GLY A 125 -12.27 -4.41 12.74
CA GLY A 125 -12.27 -5.66 12.01
C GLY A 125 -13.59 -5.95 11.28
N VAL A 126 -14.45 -4.94 11.10
CA VAL A 126 -15.70 -5.08 10.35
C VAL A 126 -15.47 -4.75 8.89
N LEU A 127 -15.76 -5.71 8.02
CA LEU A 127 -15.72 -5.53 6.58
C LEU A 127 -16.93 -4.69 6.14
N ARG A 128 -16.68 -3.55 5.47
CA ARG A 128 -17.74 -2.70 4.91
C ARG A 128 -18.44 -3.40 3.75
N SER A 129 -19.67 -3.03 3.50
CA SER A 129 -20.39 -3.45 2.29
C SER A 129 -19.64 -3.03 1.02
N VAL A 130 -19.88 -3.72 -0.10
CA VAL A 130 -19.25 -3.38 -1.39
C VAL A 130 -19.52 -1.92 -1.78
N ASP A 131 -20.77 -1.49 -1.62
CA ASP A 131 -21.20 -0.12 -1.98
C ASP A 131 -20.53 0.93 -1.11
N GLU A 132 -20.47 0.71 0.21
CA GLU A 132 -19.79 1.62 1.13
C GLU A 132 -18.29 1.70 0.84
N ALA A 133 -17.61 0.56 0.66
CA ALA A 133 -16.20 0.52 0.35
C ALA A 133 -15.88 1.21 -1.00
N ALA A 134 -16.72 1.00 -2.03
CA ALA A 134 -16.58 1.68 -3.31
C ALA A 134 -16.84 3.20 -3.19
N ALA A 135 -17.83 3.62 -2.39
CA ALA A 135 -18.08 5.02 -2.11
C ALA A 135 -16.89 5.70 -1.43
N ARG A 136 -16.20 5.01 -0.51
CA ARG A 136 -14.97 5.51 0.12
C ARG A 136 -13.81 5.66 -0.87
N VAL A 137 -13.66 4.75 -1.83
CA VAL A 137 -12.71 4.93 -2.95
C VAL A 137 -13.04 6.19 -3.74
N ALA A 138 -14.31 6.41 -4.08
CA ALA A 138 -14.75 7.62 -4.79
C ALA A 138 -14.48 8.91 -3.98
N VAL A 139 -14.69 8.90 -2.66
CA VAL A 139 -14.34 10.00 -1.75
C VAL A 139 -12.84 10.31 -1.82
N ALA A 140 -11.98 9.30 -1.76
CA ALA A 140 -10.52 9.49 -1.85
C ALA A 140 -10.12 10.12 -3.19
N VAL A 141 -10.68 9.65 -4.31
CA VAL A 141 -10.42 10.20 -5.65
C VAL A 141 -10.90 11.65 -5.74
N GLN A 142 -12.11 11.96 -5.28
CA GLN A 142 -12.66 13.32 -5.30
C GLN A 142 -11.87 14.29 -4.42
N ALA A 143 -11.46 13.85 -3.21
CA ALA A 143 -10.62 14.64 -2.32
C ALA A 143 -9.26 14.97 -2.97
N ALA A 144 -8.67 14.02 -3.69
CA ALA A 144 -7.42 14.21 -4.41
C ALA A 144 -7.57 15.19 -5.59
N GLN A 145 -8.66 15.08 -6.36
CA GLN A 145 -8.99 16.04 -7.43
C GLN A 145 -9.14 17.45 -6.87
N ALA A 146 -9.90 17.59 -5.77
CA ALA A 146 -10.10 18.88 -5.10
C ALA A 146 -8.80 19.47 -4.53
N ALA A 147 -7.84 18.62 -4.16
CA ALA A 147 -6.49 19.03 -3.70
C ALA A 147 -5.50 19.30 -4.86
N GLY A 148 -5.94 19.28 -6.14
CA GLY A 148 -5.11 19.59 -7.30
C GLY A 148 -4.25 18.43 -7.81
N VAL A 149 -4.53 17.20 -7.38
CA VAL A 149 -3.82 15.99 -7.83
C VAL A 149 -4.80 14.97 -8.43
N PRO A 150 -5.41 15.28 -9.60
CA PRO A 150 -6.41 14.42 -10.24
C PRO A 150 -5.89 13.03 -10.65
N ASP A 151 -4.58 12.88 -10.84
CA ASP A 151 -3.94 11.59 -11.17
C ASP A 151 -3.48 10.80 -9.95
N PHE A 152 -3.92 11.18 -8.74
CA PHE A 152 -3.62 10.47 -7.49
C PHE A 152 -3.98 8.99 -7.59
N VAL A 153 -3.07 8.11 -7.16
CA VAL A 153 -3.23 6.66 -7.28
C VAL A 153 -3.88 6.08 -6.03
N VAL A 154 -5.09 5.55 -6.15
CA VAL A 154 -5.72 4.76 -5.09
C VAL A 154 -5.50 3.28 -5.38
N ASN A 155 -4.78 2.59 -4.49
CA ASN A 155 -4.65 1.15 -4.44
C ASN A 155 -5.67 0.63 -3.42
N ALA A 156 -6.85 0.26 -3.89
CA ALA A 156 -7.96 -0.15 -3.04
C ALA A 156 -7.73 -1.58 -2.54
N ARG A 157 -7.57 -1.73 -1.22
CA ARG A 157 -7.38 -3.04 -0.57
C ARG A 157 -8.70 -3.62 -0.13
N THR A 158 -8.88 -4.92 -0.37
CA THR A 158 -9.93 -5.70 0.24
C THR A 158 -9.37 -6.78 1.16
N ASP A 159 -9.95 -6.83 2.34
CA ASP A 159 -9.64 -7.81 3.39
C ASP A 159 -10.70 -8.93 3.46
N VAL A 160 -11.53 -9.05 2.43
CA VAL A 160 -12.61 -10.05 2.37
C VAL A 160 -12.11 -11.47 2.64
N LEU A 161 -10.90 -11.82 2.21
CA LEU A 161 -10.31 -13.14 2.46
C LEU A 161 -9.89 -13.39 3.92
N LEU A 162 -10.02 -12.40 4.80
CA LEU A 162 -9.84 -12.54 6.26
C LEU A 162 -11.13 -12.92 6.96
N THR A 163 -12.27 -12.74 6.33
CA THR A 163 -13.56 -13.13 6.90
C THR A 163 -13.77 -14.63 6.80
N GLU A 164 -14.58 -15.20 7.70
CA GLU A 164 -14.80 -16.65 7.78
C GLU A 164 -15.29 -17.26 6.46
N ASN A 165 -16.14 -16.54 5.71
CA ASN A 165 -16.73 -17.00 4.47
C ASN A 165 -16.23 -16.24 3.23
N GLY A 166 -15.15 -15.46 3.35
CA GLY A 166 -14.63 -14.66 2.27
C GLY A 166 -14.10 -15.46 1.10
N THR A 167 -14.51 -15.11 -0.10
CA THR A 167 -14.19 -15.81 -1.35
C THR A 167 -13.46 -14.92 -2.34
N VAL A 168 -12.78 -15.55 -3.30
CA VAL A 168 -12.18 -14.83 -4.43
C VAL A 168 -13.24 -14.18 -5.33
N GLU A 169 -14.41 -14.79 -5.44
CA GLU A 169 -15.56 -14.23 -6.15
C GLU A 169 -16.00 -12.90 -5.58
N GLU A 170 -16.13 -12.84 -4.26
CA GLU A 170 -16.44 -11.58 -3.57
C GLU A 170 -15.31 -10.56 -3.69
N ALA A 171 -14.04 -10.99 -3.63
CA ALA A 171 -12.91 -10.11 -3.90
C ALA A 171 -12.93 -9.53 -5.31
N ILE A 172 -13.35 -10.32 -6.32
CA ILE A 172 -13.53 -9.87 -7.70
C ILE A 172 -14.67 -8.85 -7.81
N GLU A 173 -15.82 -9.10 -7.16
CA GLU A 173 -16.95 -8.17 -7.13
C GLU A 173 -16.53 -6.81 -6.54
N ARG A 174 -15.91 -6.83 -5.36
CA ARG A 174 -15.34 -5.64 -4.71
C ARG A 174 -14.34 -4.93 -5.62
N GLY A 175 -13.40 -5.67 -6.20
CA GLY A 175 -12.39 -5.13 -7.10
C GLY A 175 -12.99 -4.40 -8.31
N LYS A 176 -14.02 -4.96 -8.94
CA LYS A 176 -14.76 -4.31 -10.04
C LYS A 176 -15.43 -3.01 -9.58
N ALA A 177 -16.05 -3.03 -8.40
CA ALA A 177 -16.68 -1.83 -7.82
C ALA A 177 -15.63 -0.75 -7.51
N PHE A 178 -14.46 -1.13 -6.98
CA PHE A 178 -13.37 -0.20 -6.67
C PHE A 178 -12.77 0.43 -7.93
N LEU A 179 -12.51 -0.36 -8.98
CA LEU A 179 -12.02 0.17 -10.26
C LEU A 179 -13.04 1.11 -10.89
N LYS A 180 -14.34 0.79 -10.84
CA LYS A 180 -15.41 1.65 -11.30
C LYS A 180 -15.51 2.96 -10.50
N ALA A 181 -15.18 2.92 -9.20
CA ALA A 181 -15.12 4.08 -8.31
C ALA A 181 -13.86 4.95 -8.51
N GLY A 182 -12.90 4.52 -9.35
CA GLY A 182 -11.70 5.27 -9.71
C GLY A 182 -10.40 4.78 -9.07
N ALA A 183 -10.40 3.62 -8.40
CA ALA A 183 -9.16 2.97 -7.98
C ALA A 183 -8.26 2.68 -9.19
N THR A 184 -6.95 2.80 -9.01
CA THR A 184 -5.97 2.46 -10.04
C THR A 184 -5.67 0.96 -10.03
N THR A 185 -5.54 0.37 -8.84
CA THR A 185 -5.30 -1.07 -8.65
C THR A 185 -6.14 -1.60 -7.48
N VAL A 186 -6.36 -2.90 -7.49
CA VAL A 186 -7.04 -3.63 -6.42
C VAL A 186 -6.03 -4.51 -5.69
N PHE A 187 -5.96 -4.37 -4.39
CA PHE A 187 -5.10 -5.16 -3.53
C PHE A 187 -5.93 -6.17 -2.76
N VAL A 188 -5.87 -7.44 -3.15
CA VAL A 188 -6.52 -8.54 -2.41
C VAL A 188 -5.53 -9.10 -1.42
N TRP A 189 -5.78 -8.88 -0.12
CA TRP A 189 -4.87 -9.33 0.92
C TRP A 189 -5.30 -10.68 1.50
N GLY A 190 -4.37 -11.63 1.54
CA GLY A 190 -4.59 -12.98 2.08
C GLY A 190 -4.30 -13.13 3.57
N GLY A 191 -4.08 -12.02 4.29
CA GLY A 191 -3.93 -11.99 5.74
C GLY A 191 -2.53 -12.20 6.29
N PRO A 192 -2.37 -11.97 7.61
CA PRO A 192 -1.09 -12.07 8.31
C PRO A 192 -0.68 -13.52 8.60
N SER A 193 -1.63 -14.46 8.62
CA SER A 193 -1.42 -15.87 9.00
C SER A 193 -0.57 -16.68 8.03
N GLY A 194 -0.19 -16.07 6.88
CA GLY A 194 0.59 -16.75 5.85
C GLY A 194 -0.24 -17.52 4.83
N ARG A 195 -1.59 -17.38 4.82
CA ARG A 195 -2.43 -17.89 3.74
C ARG A 195 -1.97 -17.33 2.39
N GLY A 196 -1.77 -16.03 2.32
CA GLY A 196 -1.46 -15.34 1.08
C GLY A 196 -2.58 -15.46 0.04
N VAL A 197 -2.21 -15.27 -1.22
CA VAL A 197 -3.07 -15.49 -2.39
C VAL A 197 -2.35 -16.48 -3.30
N SER A 198 -2.98 -17.59 -3.65
CA SER A 198 -2.39 -18.62 -4.51
C SER A 198 -2.29 -18.17 -5.97
N SER A 199 -1.45 -18.83 -6.77
CA SER A 199 -1.33 -18.54 -8.21
C SER A 199 -2.67 -18.63 -8.94
N THR A 200 -3.50 -19.64 -8.61
CA THR A 200 -4.84 -19.82 -9.20
C THR A 200 -5.76 -18.64 -8.85
N GLU A 201 -5.74 -18.16 -7.61
CA GLU A 201 -6.53 -17.01 -7.18
C GLU A 201 -6.05 -15.73 -7.88
N VAL A 202 -4.73 -15.53 -7.97
CA VAL A 202 -4.16 -14.36 -8.68
C VAL A 202 -4.55 -14.39 -10.16
N THR A 203 -4.49 -15.55 -10.84
CA THR A 203 -4.91 -15.66 -12.24
C THR A 203 -6.37 -15.22 -12.40
N ARG A 204 -7.27 -15.72 -11.55
CA ARG A 204 -8.69 -15.35 -11.60
C ARG A 204 -8.93 -13.86 -11.37
N LEU A 205 -8.18 -13.25 -10.43
CA LEU A 205 -8.23 -11.81 -10.17
C LEU A 205 -7.73 -11.02 -11.38
N VAL A 206 -6.61 -11.42 -11.97
CA VAL A 206 -6.02 -10.77 -13.15
C VAL A 206 -6.98 -10.81 -14.33
N ASP A 207 -7.56 -11.97 -14.62
CA ASP A 207 -8.52 -12.15 -15.73
C ASP A 207 -9.77 -11.27 -15.52
N ALA A 208 -10.28 -11.23 -14.29
CA ALA A 208 -11.51 -10.50 -13.97
C ALA A 208 -11.33 -8.97 -13.85
N LEU A 209 -10.13 -8.49 -13.49
CA LEU A 209 -9.82 -7.08 -13.20
C LEU A 209 -8.85 -6.47 -14.23
N GLY A 210 -8.64 -7.13 -15.38
CA GLY A 210 -7.78 -6.63 -16.46
C GLY A 210 -6.32 -6.43 -16.04
N GLY A 211 -5.84 -7.25 -15.11
CA GLY A 211 -4.48 -7.18 -14.59
C GLY A 211 -4.21 -6.03 -13.60
N MET A 212 -5.17 -5.13 -13.34
CA MET A 212 -5.01 -4.02 -12.40
C MET A 212 -5.03 -4.50 -10.95
N VAL A 213 -4.20 -5.49 -10.67
CA VAL A 213 -4.10 -6.21 -9.40
C VAL A 213 -2.76 -5.91 -8.73
N ASN A 214 -2.80 -5.67 -7.43
CA ASN A 214 -1.65 -5.65 -6.55
C ASN A 214 -1.61 -6.94 -5.73
N VAL A 215 -0.45 -7.59 -5.68
CA VAL A 215 -0.18 -8.75 -4.83
C VAL A 215 0.88 -8.41 -3.80
N LYS A 216 0.66 -8.79 -2.53
CA LYS A 216 1.71 -8.74 -1.52
C LYS A 216 2.63 -9.95 -1.67
N MET A 217 3.89 -9.69 -1.93
CA MET A 217 4.94 -10.69 -1.94
C MET A 217 5.40 -11.02 -0.51
N ASN A 218 5.65 -12.29 -0.24
CA ASN A 218 6.37 -12.74 0.95
C ASN A 218 7.83 -13.06 0.57
N LEU A 219 8.77 -12.76 1.49
CA LEU A 219 10.16 -13.15 1.32
C LEU A 219 10.50 -14.52 1.94
N ARG A 220 9.48 -15.22 2.44
CA ARG A 220 9.61 -16.55 3.02
C ARG A 220 9.59 -17.62 1.93
N GLU A 221 10.28 -18.74 2.18
CA GLU A 221 10.25 -19.91 1.29
C GLU A 221 8.82 -20.46 1.14
N GLY A 222 8.49 -20.97 -0.04
CA GLY A 222 7.17 -21.55 -0.37
C GLY A 222 6.14 -20.53 -0.86
N PHE A 223 6.48 -19.22 -0.91
CA PHE A 223 5.62 -18.20 -1.49
C PHE A 223 6.07 -17.82 -2.91
N LEU A 224 5.14 -17.29 -3.70
CA LEU A 224 5.41 -16.79 -5.05
C LEU A 224 6.47 -15.67 -5.03
N GLY A 225 7.50 -15.83 -5.83
CA GLY A 225 8.53 -14.80 -6.05
C GLY A 225 8.11 -13.77 -7.11
N VAL A 226 8.95 -12.73 -7.27
CA VAL A 226 8.69 -11.64 -8.24
C VAL A 226 8.47 -12.16 -9.66
N LYS A 227 9.27 -13.14 -10.10
CA LYS A 227 9.17 -13.69 -11.47
C LYS A 227 7.84 -14.40 -11.69
N GLU A 228 7.41 -15.17 -10.72
CA GLU A 228 6.16 -15.93 -10.77
C GLU A 228 4.95 -14.97 -10.74
N ILE A 229 4.93 -14.01 -9.80
CA ILE A 229 3.85 -13.01 -9.70
C ILE A 229 3.77 -12.16 -10.98
N ARG A 230 4.91 -11.77 -11.57
CA ARG A 230 4.97 -11.06 -12.85
C ARG A 230 4.35 -11.88 -13.98
N ALA A 231 4.69 -13.17 -14.06
CA ALA A 231 4.17 -14.08 -15.08
C ALA A 231 2.66 -14.26 -15.01
N LEU A 232 2.04 -14.03 -13.84
CA LEU A 232 0.59 -14.04 -13.66
C LEU A 232 -0.11 -12.77 -14.19
N GLY A 233 0.63 -11.73 -14.61
CA GLY A 233 0.05 -10.58 -15.28
C GLY A 233 -0.42 -9.43 -14.39
N VAL A 234 0.02 -9.36 -13.13
CA VAL A 234 -0.34 -8.27 -12.20
C VAL A 234 0.32 -6.94 -12.58
N ALA A 235 -0.26 -5.82 -12.14
CA ALA A 235 0.29 -4.46 -12.37
C ALA A 235 1.15 -3.92 -11.22
N ARG A 236 1.03 -4.50 -10.01
CA ARG A 236 1.75 -4.03 -8.82
C ARG A 236 2.11 -5.20 -7.90
N ILE A 237 3.29 -5.09 -7.29
CA ILE A 237 3.76 -5.98 -6.23
C ILE A 237 4.15 -5.11 -5.04
N SER A 238 3.55 -5.34 -3.88
CA SER A 238 3.93 -4.71 -2.61
C SER A 238 4.69 -5.71 -1.74
N VAL A 239 5.77 -5.25 -1.10
CA VAL A 239 6.58 -6.11 -0.21
C VAL A 239 6.03 -6.11 1.22
N GLY A 240 5.30 -5.05 1.59
CA GLY A 240 4.71 -4.93 2.93
C GLY A 240 5.79 -4.86 4.03
N PRO A 241 5.59 -5.50 5.20
CA PRO A 241 6.51 -5.42 6.34
C PRO A 241 7.74 -6.32 6.21
N GLU A 242 7.97 -6.98 5.10
CA GLU A 242 9.03 -8.00 5.01
C GLU A 242 10.44 -7.43 5.17
N LEU A 243 10.68 -6.20 4.65
CA LEU A 243 12.00 -5.54 4.85
C LEU A 243 12.20 -5.12 6.31
N TRP A 244 11.14 -4.65 6.98
CA TRP A 244 11.19 -4.36 8.41
C TRP A 244 11.49 -5.64 9.21
N ARG A 245 10.82 -6.75 8.94
CA ARG A 245 11.07 -8.04 9.59
C ARG A 245 12.50 -8.50 9.39
N THR A 246 13.03 -8.36 8.17
CA THR A 246 14.42 -8.69 7.85
C THR A 246 15.41 -7.82 8.65
N ALA A 247 15.16 -6.51 8.73
CA ALA A 247 16.01 -5.59 9.48
C ALA A 247 15.98 -5.89 10.99
N MET A 248 14.80 -6.15 11.56
CA MET A 248 14.67 -6.50 12.99
C MET A 248 15.35 -7.83 13.33
N LYS A 249 15.21 -8.82 12.45
CA LYS A 249 15.93 -10.10 12.61
C LYS A 249 17.46 -9.89 12.63
N ALA A 250 17.98 -9.18 11.63
CA ALA A 250 19.42 -8.90 11.54
C ALA A 250 19.92 -8.08 12.73
N PHE A 251 19.14 -7.11 13.20
CA PHE A 251 19.42 -6.33 14.41
C PHE A 251 19.50 -7.21 15.64
N THR A 252 18.52 -8.10 15.86
CA THR A 252 18.49 -9.02 17.00
C THR A 252 19.72 -9.95 16.99
N GLU A 253 19.99 -10.62 15.86
CA GLU A 253 21.12 -11.53 15.72
C GLU A 253 22.45 -10.81 16.01
N ARG A 254 22.61 -9.57 15.56
CA ARG A 254 23.82 -8.80 15.81
C ARG A 254 23.96 -8.33 17.24
N ALA A 255 22.85 -7.89 17.85
CA ALA A 255 22.83 -7.50 19.27
C ALA A 255 23.21 -8.68 20.18
N GLU A 256 22.65 -9.87 19.94
CA GLU A 256 22.99 -11.09 20.68
C GLU A 256 24.48 -11.41 20.59
N GLN A 257 25.06 -11.31 19.39
CA GLN A 257 26.50 -11.52 19.19
C GLN A 257 27.36 -10.52 20.00
N VAL A 258 26.98 -9.25 20.02
CA VAL A 258 27.71 -8.21 20.76
C VAL A 258 27.59 -8.40 22.27
N LEU A 259 26.39 -8.77 22.75
CA LEU A 259 26.15 -8.99 24.20
C LEU A 259 26.77 -10.28 24.73
N ALA A 260 27.17 -11.22 23.87
CA ALA A 260 27.85 -12.46 24.22
C ALA A 260 29.39 -12.33 24.23
N MET A 261 29.95 -11.18 23.88
CA MET A 261 31.39 -10.87 23.94
C MET A 261 31.82 -10.43 25.35
#